data_e43fd51653cf6a1f7caa54fb7bbdc01f
#
_entry.id   e43fd51653cf6a1f7caa54fb7bbdc01f
#
_cell.length_a   1.000
_cell.length_b   1.000
_cell.length_c   1.000
_cell.angle_alpha   90.00
_cell.angle_beta   90.00
_cell.angle_gamma   90.00
#
_symmetry.space_group_name_H-M   'P 1'
#
loop_
_entity.id
_entity.type
_entity.pdbx_description
1 polymer ?
#
loop_
_entity_poly.entity_id
_entity_poly.type
_entity_poly.pdbx_seq_one_letter_code
_entity_poly.pdbx_strand_id
1 'polypeptide(L)'
;MKIKRNMIVWAELKSGLRHIQAGRRPCIVISCDKANGKSPVYTVVPGTTKLKKDYIPVHFNIEPSEIRGFLRHTTMFLPEQLVTINEEQIIQTAGMIVSTDAIKKVHAMLVRQLQIGEYDG
;
A
#
# COMPACT_ATOMS: atom_id res chain seq x y z
N MET A 1 6.43 2.14 -17.66
CA MET A 1 5.45 2.60 -16.65
C MET A 1 6.18 3.35 -15.55
N LYS A 2 5.78 4.57 -15.29
CA LYS A 2 6.45 5.40 -14.28
C LYS A 2 5.72 5.27 -12.95
N ILE A 3 6.33 4.57 -12.02
CA ILE A 3 5.77 4.30 -10.69
C ILE A 3 6.29 5.33 -9.70
N LYS A 4 5.38 5.92 -8.93
CA LYS A 4 5.72 6.93 -7.93
C LYS A 4 5.12 6.59 -6.59
N ARG A 5 5.72 7.15 -5.53
CA ARG A 5 5.17 7.05 -4.18
C ARG A 5 3.74 7.57 -4.14
N ASN A 6 2.90 6.92 -3.38
CA ASN A 6 1.46 7.18 -3.23
C ASN A 6 0.61 6.76 -4.42
N MET A 7 1.20 6.13 -5.44
CA MET A 7 0.40 5.46 -6.46
C MET A 7 -0.18 4.18 -5.88
N ILE A 8 -1.39 3.85 -6.34
CA ILE A 8 -1.96 2.53 -6.10
C ILE A 8 -1.80 1.73 -7.37
N VAL A 9 -1.22 0.55 -7.25
CA VAL A 9 -1.00 -0.37 -8.36
C VAL A 9 -1.67 -1.70 -8.04
N TRP A 10 -2.18 -2.38 -9.07
CA TRP A 10 -2.59 -3.77 -8.94
C TRP A 10 -1.36 -4.63 -9.13
N ALA A 11 -1.07 -5.46 -8.15
CA ALA A 11 0.10 -6.32 -8.19
C ALA A 11 -0.28 -7.77 -7.86
N GLU A 12 0.48 -8.70 -8.43
CA GLU A 12 0.35 -10.12 -8.13
C GLU A 12 1.31 -10.47 -7.02
N LEU A 13 0.77 -10.70 -5.82
CA LEU A 13 1.56 -11.08 -4.67
C LEU A 13 1.67 -12.59 -4.59
N LYS A 14 2.86 -13.09 -4.31
CA LYS A 14 3.11 -14.54 -4.24
C LYS A 14 3.46 -14.91 -2.82
N SER A 15 2.67 -15.80 -2.24
CA SER A 15 2.94 -16.37 -0.92
C SER A 15 2.23 -17.71 -0.80
N GLY A 16 2.91 -18.69 -0.27
CA GLY A 16 2.31 -19.97 0.08
C GLY A 16 2.05 -20.09 1.57
N LEU A 17 2.25 -19.00 2.31
CA LEU A 17 2.16 -19.00 3.78
C LEU A 17 0.82 -18.44 4.22
N ARG A 18 0.25 -19.05 5.28
CA ARG A 18 -0.98 -18.55 5.88
C ARG A 18 -0.74 -17.15 6.46
N HIS A 19 -1.80 -16.34 6.43
CA HIS A 19 -1.81 -14.98 6.97
C HIS A 19 -0.95 -13.98 6.22
N ILE A 20 -0.21 -14.40 5.20
CA ILE A 20 0.53 -13.50 4.31
C ILE A 20 -0.30 -13.28 3.05
N GLN A 21 -0.50 -12.03 2.69
CA GLN A 21 -1.33 -11.67 1.54
C GLN A 21 -0.75 -12.23 0.25
N ALA A 22 -1.62 -12.79 -0.58
CA ALA A 22 -1.26 -13.36 -1.88
C ALA A 22 -2.35 -13.02 -2.90
N GLY A 23 -2.05 -13.27 -4.17
CA GLY A 23 -2.97 -13.02 -5.26
C GLY A 23 -2.93 -11.58 -5.73
N ARG A 24 -3.89 -11.24 -6.58
CA ARG A 24 -3.97 -9.91 -7.17
C ARG A 24 -4.57 -8.93 -6.17
N ARG A 25 -3.80 -7.91 -5.81
CA ARG A 25 -4.17 -6.95 -4.75
C ARG A 25 -3.87 -5.52 -5.17
N PRO A 26 -4.69 -4.56 -4.74
CA PRO A 26 -4.30 -3.16 -4.84
C PRO A 26 -3.24 -2.88 -3.78
N CYS A 27 -2.17 -2.20 -4.18
CA CYS A 27 -1.03 -1.94 -3.30
C CYS A 27 -0.64 -0.48 -3.39
N ILE A 28 -0.37 0.16 -2.24
CA ILE A 28 0.14 1.52 -2.22
C ILE A 28 1.66 1.46 -2.31
N VAL A 29 2.23 2.18 -3.28
CA VAL A 29 3.69 2.33 -3.38
C VAL A 29 4.14 3.29 -2.29
N ILE A 30 5.00 2.81 -1.40
CA ILE A 30 5.51 3.59 -0.26
C ILE A 30 7.01 3.87 -0.37
N SER A 31 7.71 3.23 -1.29
CA SER A 31 9.13 3.52 -1.53
C SER A 31 9.29 4.94 -2.08
N CYS A 32 10.41 5.57 -1.74
CA CYS A 32 10.67 6.96 -2.13
C CYS A 32 10.95 7.08 -3.62
N ASP A 33 10.62 8.23 -4.19
CA ASP A 33 10.81 8.46 -5.62
C ASP A 33 12.27 8.50 -6.05
N LYS A 34 13.19 8.71 -5.13
CA LYS A 34 14.61 8.62 -5.42
C LYS A 34 15.05 7.19 -5.75
N ALA A 35 14.35 6.20 -5.19
CA ALA A 35 14.60 4.78 -5.47
C ALA A 35 13.72 4.27 -6.60
N ASN A 36 12.49 4.79 -6.70
CA ASN A 36 11.53 4.34 -7.69
C ASN A 36 12.05 4.61 -9.11
N GLY A 37 12.07 3.58 -9.95
CA GLY A 37 12.56 3.69 -11.31
C GLY A 37 14.07 3.48 -11.47
N LYS A 38 14.81 3.54 -10.37
CA LYS A 38 16.25 3.24 -10.38
C LYS A 38 16.53 1.83 -9.89
N SER A 39 15.68 1.35 -8.97
CA SER A 39 15.71 -0.03 -8.53
C SER A 39 14.62 -0.81 -9.29
N PRO A 40 14.83 -2.09 -9.59
CA PRO A 40 13.79 -2.91 -10.23
C PRO A 40 12.72 -3.37 -9.26
N VAL A 41 12.77 -2.94 -8.02
CA VAL A 41 11.82 -3.34 -6.98
C VAL A 41 11.18 -2.11 -6.34
N TYR A 42 10.01 -2.34 -5.75
CA TYR A 42 9.25 -1.32 -5.04
C TYR A 42 8.80 -1.86 -3.71
N THR A 43 8.69 -1.00 -2.71
CA THR A 43 8.09 -1.37 -1.44
C THR A 43 6.64 -0.91 -1.45
N VAL A 44 5.74 -1.84 -1.14
CA VAL A 44 4.31 -1.57 -1.22
C VAL A 44 3.58 -2.06 0.04
N VAL A 45 2.41 -1.47 0.30
CA VAL A 45 1.47 -1.92 1.32
C VAL A 45 0.26 -2.50 0.61
N PRO A 46 -0.02 -3.80 0.77
CA PRO A 46 -1.17 -4.41 0.12
C PRO A 46 -2.49 -4.03 0.79
N GLY A 47 -3.54 -4.09 0.01
CA GLY A 47 -4.89 -3.80 0.45
C GLY A 47 -5.87 -4.90 0.09
N THR A 48 -7.09 -4.76 0.62
CA THR A 48 -8.19 -5.67 0.36
C THR A 48 -9.50 -4.90 0.34
N THR A 49 -10.40 -5.32 -0.55
CA THR A 49 -11.78 -4.79 -0.56
C THR A 49 -12.67 -5.53 0.42
N LYS A 50 -12.18 -6.63 0.99
CA LYS A 50 -12.88 -7.35 2.06
C LYS A 50 -12.52 -6.69 3.38
N LEU A 51 -13.38 -5.80 3.85
CA LEU A 51 -13.14 -5.09 5.10
C LEU A 51 -13.28 -6.08 6.26
N LYS A 52 -12.22 -6.19 7.06
CA LYS A 52 -12.19 -7.12 8.18
C LYS A 52 -12.87 -6.50 9.38
N LYS A 53 -13.59 -7.33 10.15
CA LYS A 53 -14.23 -6.90 11.38
C LYS A 53 -13.23 -6.80 12.53
N ASP A 54 -12.16 -7.59 12.48
CA ASP A 54 -11.15 -7.59 13.52
C ASP A 54 -10.32 -6.31 13.44
N TYR A 55 -10.20 -5.64 14.57
CA TYR A 55 -9.46 -4.40 14.64
C TYR A 55 -7.96 -4.67 14.80
N ILE A 56 -7.19 -4.20 13.82
CA ILE A 56 -5.73 -4.15 13.88
C ILE A 56 -5.34 -2.67 13.85
N PRO A 57 -4.63 -2.16 14.86
CA PRO A 57 -4.43 -0.71 15.02
C PRO A 57 -3.78 0.02 13.86
N VAL A 58 -3.04 -0.69 13.00
CA VAL A 58 -2.37 -0.08 11.85
C VAL A 58 -3.16 -0.16 10.55
N HIS A 59 -4.27 -0.92 10.52
CA HIS A 59 -5.13 -0.96 9.34
C HIS A 59 -5.82 0.37 9.10
N PHE A 60 -5.97 0.76 7.85
CA PHE A 60 -6.67 1.99 7.49
C PHE A 60 -7.36 1.85 6.15
N ASN A 61 -8.42 2.62 5.96
CA ASN A 61 -9.22 2.59 4.74
C ASN A 61 -8.90 3.81 3.88
N ILE A 62 -8.89 3.60 2.56
CA ILE A 62 -8.86 4.67 1.56
C ILE A 62 -10.14 4.57 0.76
N GLU A 63 -10.82 5.71 0.63
CA GLU A 63 -12.05 5.82 -0.14
C GLU A 63 -11.74 6.18 -1.59
N PRO A 64 -12.60 5.75 -2.55
CA PRO A 64 -12.42 6.14 -3.96
C PRO A 64 -12.30 7.64 -4.18
N SER A 65 -12.98 8.46 -3.37
CA SER A 65 -12.94 9.92 -3.47
C SER A 65 -11.57 10.51 -3.13
N GLU A 66 -10.70 9.75 -2.48
CA GLU A 66 -9.37 10.21 -2.08
C GLU A 66 -8.31 9.93 -3.15
N ILE A 67 -8.72 9.35 -4.25
CA ILE A 67 -7.83 8.86 -5.30
C ILE A 67 -8.23 9.46 -6.64
N ARG A 68 -7.23 9.84 -7.42
CA ARG A 68 -7.43 10.11 -8.85
C ARG A 68 -7.11 8.83 -9.60
N GLY A 69 -8.13 8.16 -10.13
CA GLY A 69 -7.95 6.89 -10.85
C GLY A 69 -9.16 6.00 -10.79
N PHE A 70 -8.93 4.70 -10.85
CA PHE A 70 -9.94 3.68 -11.08
C PHE A 70 -10.22 2.76 -9.89
N LEU A 71 -9.91 3.18 -8.67
CA LEU A 71 -10.29 2.41 -7.50
C LEU A 71 -11.78 2.62 -7.26
N ARG A 72 -12.55 1.52 -7.26
CA ARG A 72 -14.02 1.60 -7.22
C ARG A 72 -14.62 1.36 -5.84
N HIS A 73 -13.84 0.80 -4.92
CA HIS A 73 -14.35 0.38 -3.62
C HIS A 73 -13.47 0.90 -2.51
N THR A 74 -14.07 1.14 -1.35
CA THR A 74 -13.30 1.35 -0.14
C THR A 74 -12.33 0.19 0.01
N THR A 75 -11.06 0.51 0.19
CA THR A 75 -10.00 -0.48 0.31
C THR A 75 -9.30 -0.32 1.64
N MET A 76 -9.18 -1.42 2.38
CA MET A 76 -8.44 -1.45 3.63
C MET A 76 -7.00 -1.86 3.34
N PHE A 77 -6.05 -1.05 3.78
CA PHE A 77 -4.63 -1.34 3.61
C PHE A 77 -4.02 -1.88 4.90
N LEU A 78 -3.04 -2.76 4.73
CA LEU A 78 -2.47 -3.57 5.82
C LEU A 78 -0.95 -3.29 5.93
N PRO A 79 -0.55 -2.23 6.66
CA PRO A 79 0.87 -1.89 6.79
C PRO A 79 1.75 -3.01 7.35
N GLU A 80 1.18 -3.88 8.21
CA GLU A 80 1.93 -5.02 8.74
C GLU A 80 2.29 -6.06 7.66
N GLN A 81 1.68 -5.94 6.47
CA GLN A 81 1.96 -6.81 5.33
C GLN A 81 2.87 -6.16 4.30
N LEU A 82 3.47 -5.02 4.65
CA LEU A 82 4.32 -4.32 3.69
C LEU A 82 5.36 -5.28 3.13
N VAL A 83 5.63 -5.17 1.83
CA VAL A 83 6.41 -6.16 1.12
C VAL A 83 7.14 -5.50 -0.06
N THR A 84 8.29 -6.06 -0.42
CA THR A 84 9.01 -5.68 -1.63
C THR A 84 8.47 -6.51 -2.79
N ILE A 85 8.17 -5.85 -3.89
CA ILE A 85 7.74 -6.52 -5.12
C ILE A 85 8.67 -6.15 -6.27
N ASN A 86 8.76 -7.04 -7.23
CA ASN A 86 9.47 -6.81 -8.49
C ASN A 86 8.55 -6.07 -9.45
N GLU A 87 9.11 -5.25 -10.31
CA GLU A 87 8.36 -4.52 -11.33
C GLU A 87 7.46 -5.44 -12.14
N GLU A 88 7.92 -6.67 -12.43
CA GLU A 88 7.15 -7.65 -13.19
C GLU A 88 5.85 -8.07 -12.52
N GLN A 89 5.74 -7.88 -11.20
CA GLN A 89 4.52 -8.22 -10.48
C GLN A 89 3.44 -7.17 -10.61
N ILE A 90 3.78 -5.98 -11.11
CA ILE A 90 2.81 -4.90 -11.30
C ILE A 90 2.02 -5.15 -12.58
N ILE A 91 0.70 -5.25 -12.45
CA ILE A 91 -0.20 -5.55 -13.56
C ILE A 91 -0.64 -4.25 -14.24
N GLN A 92 -1.04 -3.27 -13.44
CA GLN A 92 -1.49 -1.97 -13.94
C GLN A 92 -1.58 -0.97 -12.78
N THR A 93 -1.63 0.31 -13.12
CA THR A 93 -1.87 1.36 -12.13
C THR A 93 -3.37 1.47 -11.87
N ALA A 94 -3.73 1.73 -10.61
CA ALA A 94 -5.12 1.97 -10.22
C ALA A 94 -5.38 3.45 -9.93
N GLY A 95 -4.34 4.23 -9.70
CA GLY A 95 -4.49 5.66 -9.47
C GLY A 95 -3.43 6.23 -8.55
N MET A 96 -3.66 7.45 -8.13
CA MET A 96 -2.77 8.20 -7.25
C MET A 96 -3.59 8.75 -6.08
N ILE A 97 -3.09 8.57 -4.86
CA ILE A 97 -3.71 9.20 -3.70
C ILE A 97 -3.48 10.70 -3.81
N VAL A 98 -4.56 11.48 -3.80
CA VAL A 98 -4.50 12.94 -3.94
C VAL A 98 -5.01 13.69 -2.72
N SER A 99 -5.74 13.01 -1.82
CA SER A 99 -6.21 13.59 -0.59
C SER A 99 -5.06 13.78 0.40
N THR A 100 -4.87 15.00 0.89
CA THR A 100 -3.86 15.30 1.90
C THR A 100 -4.08 14.47 3.16
N ASP A 101 -5.35 14.31 3.57
CA ASP A 101 -5.67 13.51 4.75
C ASP A 101 -5.31 12.04 4.56
N ALA A 102 -5.55 11.49 3.37
CA ALA A 102 -5.20 10.12 3.07
C ALA A 102 -3.68 9.93 3.08
N ILE A 103 -2.92 10.86 2.50
CA ILE A 103 -1.46 10.81 2.49
C ILE A 103 -0.92 10.84 3.93
N LYS A 104 -1.48 11.71 4.78
CA LYS A 104 -1.10 11.78 6.20
C LYS A 104 -1.41 10.48 6.92
N LYS A 105 -2.55 9.85 6.59
CA LYS A 105 -2.95 8.58 7.19
C LYS A 105 -1.97 7.47 6.82
N VAL A 106 -1.57 7.38 5.56
CA VAL A 106 -0.57 6.41 5.11
C VAL A 106 0.71 6.58 5.91
N HIS A 107 1.20 7.84 6.00
CA HIS A 107 2.42 8.14 6.72
C HIS A 107 2.31 7.74 8.20
N ALA A 108 1.23 8.15 8.85
CA ALA A 108 1.02 7.89 10.28
C ALA A 108 0.99 6.38 10.58
N MET A 109 0.35 5.59 9.72
CA MET A 109 0.26 4.15 9.94
C MET A 109 1.58 3.45 9.69
N LEU A 110 2.40 3.94 8.75
CA LEU A 110 3.74 3.42 8.53
C LEU A 110 4.66 3.74 9.71
N VAL A 111 4.61 4.96 10.22
CA VAL A 111 5.36 5.34 11.43
C VAL A 111 4.98 4.44 12.59
N ARG A 112 3.70 4.19 12.78
CA ARG A 112 3.20 3.32 13.85
C ARG A 112 3.66 1.87 13.67
N GLN A 113 3.52 1.33 12.47
CA GLN A 113 3.89 -0.07 12.19
C GLN A 113 5.38 -0.29 12.42
N LEU A 114 6.21 0.67 12.01
CA LEU A 114 7.66 0.52 12.04
C LEU A 114 8.30 1.19 13.26
N GLN A 115 7.52 1.91 14.05
CA GLN A 115 7.96 2.71 15.21
C GLN A 115 9.08 3.70 14.87
N ILE A 116 9.02 4.28 13.68
CA ILE A 116 10.03 5.24 13.25
C ILE A 116 9.81 6.54 14.01
N GLY A 117 10.84 7.01 14.74
CA GLY A 117 10.76 8.21 15.53
C GLY A 117 10.05 8.07 16.86
N GLU A 118 9.59 6.86 17.22
CA GLU A 118 8.95 6.55 18.49
C GLU A 118 9.91 5.70 19.32
N TYR A 119 10.55 6.34 20.30
CA TYR A 119 11.59 5.67 21.10
C TYR A 119 11.16 5.31 22.52
N ASP A 120 9.95 5.66 22.89
CA ASP A 120 9.47 5.46 24.27
C ASP A 120 8.92 4.05 24.47
N GLY A 121 9.41 3.19 23.74
CA GLY A 121 9.17 1.81 23.96
C GLY A 121 8.22 1.03 23.55
#